data_5c4c1e8a7b03d94013d8bfa263d9b5dc
#
_entry.id   5c4c1e8a7b03d94013d8bfa263d9b5dc
#
_cell.length_a   1.000
_cell.length_b   1.000
_cell.length_c   1.000
_cell.angle_alpha   90.00
_cell.angle_beta   90.00
_cell.angle_gamma   90.00
#
_symmetry.space_group_name_H-M   'P 1'
#
loop_
_entity.id
_entity.type
_entity.pdbx_description
1 polymer ?
#
loop_
_entity_poly.entity_id
_entity_poly.type
_entity_poly.pdbx_seq_one_letter_code
_entity_poly.pdbx_strand_id
1 'polypeptide(L)'
;LGVGGADFYKKALVQLDAGSLKGATMQKVLETFKKVKGYTDKNAPGRDWNLATAMVIKGEAGMQLMGDWAKGEFLAAGKVPGKDFACVAAPGTAKSYTYNVDSFALFKLKDPANQKAQQDLAAAIMSTDFQEVFNLNKGSIPVRLGMKLDKFDDCAKPSSADFVASAKAGSLVPSIAHGMSVPSAVEGAMKDVVSQFWNDDKMTVAQAMDKLVGAAKTK
;
A
#
# COMPACT_ATOMS: atom_id res chain seq x y z
N LEU A 1 0.42 -7.79 -7.80
CA LEU A 1 -0.19 -6.96 -8.83
C LEU A 1 0.68 -6.91 -10.09
N GLY A 2 1.95 -6.48 -10.02
CA GLY A 2 2.84 -6.34 -11.18
C GLY A 2 3.08 -7.62 -11.99
N VAL A 3 2.98 -8.80 -11.40
CA VAL A 3 3.17 -10.09 -12.08
C VAL A 3 1.85 -10.63 -12.65
N GLY A 4 0.76 -10.51 -11.91
CA GLY A 4 -0.52 -11.18 -12.24
C GLY A 4 -1.63 -10.24 -12.72
N GLY A 5 -1.45 -8.93 -12.60
CA GLY A 5 -2.46 -7.93 -12.93
C GLY A 5 -3.59 -7.83 -11.88
N ALA A 6 -4.52 -6.90 -12.15
CA ALA A 6 -5.61 -6.58 -11.22
C ALA A 6 -6.62 -7.73 -11.05
N ASP A 7 -6.96 -8.43 -12.12
CA ASP A 7 -7.94 -9.53 -12.07
C ASP A 7 -7.43 -10.71 -11.24
N PHE A 8 -6.15 -11.08 -11.44
CA PHE A 8 -5.51 -12.08 -10.60
C PHE A 8 -5.45 -11.63 -9.14
N TYR A 9 -5.08 -10.39 -8.88
CA TYR A 9 -5.04 -9.84 -7.52
C TYR A 9 -6.41 -9.95 -6.83
N LYS A 10 -7.48 -9.55 -7.51
CA LYS A 10 -8.84 -9.65 -6.99
C LYS A 10 -9.23 -11.08 -6.66
N LYS A 11 -8.98 -12.02 -7.60
CA LYS A 11 -9.29 -13.44 -7.35
C LYS A 11 -8.50 -14.01 -6.17
N ALA A 12 -7.20 -13.80 -6.14
CA ALA A 12 -6.33 -14.42 -5.15
C ALA A 12 -6.39 -13.74 -3.77
N LEU A 13 -6.42 -12.38 -3.72
CA LEU A 13 -6.17 -11.61 -2.50
C LEU A 13 -7.40 -10.80 -2.00
N VAL A 14 -8.52 -10.86 -2.72
CA VAL A 14 -9.80 -10.29 -2.28
C VAL A 14 -10.86 -11.37 -2.15
N GLN A 15 -11.00 -12.22 -3.19
CA GLN A 15 -11.97 -13.33 -3.21
C GLN A 15 -11.42 -14.60 -2.57
N LEU A 16 -10.12 -14.67 -2.29
CA LEU A 16 -9.43 -15.80 -1.66
C LEU A 16 -9.60 -17.12 -2.43
N ASP A 17 -9.67 -17.04 -3.77
CA ASP A 17 -9.84 -18.19 -4.62
C ASP A 17 -8.66 -19.16 -4.53
N ALA A 18 -8.94 -20.38 -4.04
CA ALA A 18 -7.92 -21.39 -3.83
C ALA A 18 -7.21 -21.81 -5.13
N GLY A 19 -7.93 -21.81 -6.26
CA GLY A 19 -7.34 -22.11 -7.57
C GLY A 19 -6.32 -21.06 -7.97
N SER A 20 -6.62 -19.78 -7.76
CA SER A 20 -5.67 -18.67 -8.01
C SER A 20 -4.48 -18.72 -7.06
N LEU A 21 -4.69 -19.05 -5.78
CA LEU A 21 -3.62 -19.18 -4.77
C LEU A 21 -2.69 -20.36 -5.03
N LYS A 22 -3.14 -21.41 -5.75
CA LYS A 22 -2.35 -22.58 -6.15
C LYS A 22 -1.93 -22.58 -7.63
N GLY A 23 -2.30 -21.55 -8.38
CA GLY A 23 -2.06 -21.50 -9.81
C GLY A 23 -0.65 -21.04 -10.19
N ALA A 24 -0.30 -21.24 -11.47
CA ALA A 24 1.00 -20.87 -12.02
C ALA A 24 1.35 -19.38 -11.86
N THR A 25 0.34 -18.50 -11.84
CA THR A 25 0.56 -17.07 -11.61
C THR A 25 1.06 -16.80 -10.19
N MET A 26 0.48 -17.44 -9.16
CA MET A 26 0.95 -17.33 -7.78
C MET A 26 2.36 -17.90 -7.62
N GLN A 27 2.64 -19.02 -8.26
CA GLN A 27 4.00 -19.58 -8.30
C GLN A 27 5.00 -18.53 -8.80
N LYS A 28 4.71 -17.89 -9.94
CA LYS A 28 5.56 -16.84 -10.52
C LYS A 28 5.68 -15.62 -9.60
N VAL A 29 4.62 -15.25 -8.89
CA VAL A 29 4.65 -14.18 -7.87
C VAL A 29 5.66 -14.50 -6.78
N LEU A 30 5.60 -15.69 -6.19
CA LEU A 30 6.46 -16.11 -5.10
C LEU A 30 7.92 -16.29 -5.56
N GLU A 31 8.14 -16.83 -6.74
CA GLU A 31 9.48 -16.94 -7.37
C GLU A 31 10.09 -15.53 -7.58
N THR A 32 9.27 -14.58 -8.08
CA THR A 32 9.71 -13.19 -8.24
C THR A 32 10.04 -12.56 -6.90
N PHE A 33 9.21 -12.80 -5.87
CA PHE A 33 9.43 -12.29 -4.52
C PHE A 33 10.76 -12.81 -3.92
N LYS A 34 11.09 -14.10 -4.10
CA LYS A 34 12.41 -14.62 -3.70
C LYS A 34 13.58 -13.99 -4.47
N LYS A 35 13.40 -13.67 -5.76
CA LYS A 35 14.44 -12.95 -6.52
C LYS A 35 14.65 -11.53 -5.97
N VAL A 36 13.57 -10.82 -5.64
CA VAL A 36 13.63 -9.47 -5.05
C VAL A 36 14.40 -9.48 -3.73
N LYS A 37 14.27 -10.55 -2.90
CA LYS A 37 15.06 -10.70 -1.67
C LYS A 37 16.56 -10.59 -1.93
N GLY A 38 17.03 -11.11 -3.07
CA GLY A 38 18.45 -11.06 -3.44
C GLY A 38 19.00 -9.64 -3.72
N TYR A 39 18.11 -8.66 -3.90
CA TYR A 39 18.47 -7.25 -4.13
C TYR A 39 18.30 -6.37 -2.89
N THR A 40 17.82 -6.94 -1.78
CA THR A 40 17.56 -6.19 -0.55
C THR A 40 18.76 -6.24 0.39
N ASP A 41 18.84 -5.24 1.27
CA ASP A 41 19.81 -5.23 2.36
C ASP A 41 19.62 -6.47 3.26
N LYS A 42 20.73 -7.13 3.58
CA LYS A 42 20.74 -8.34 4.42
C LYS A 42 20.23 -8.09 5.84
N ASN A 43 20.29 -6.85 6.32
CA ASN A 43 19.80 -6.44 7.63
C ASN A 43 18.35 -5.92 7.59
N ALA A 44 17.62 -6.18 6.50
CA ALA A 44 16.22 -5.76 6.35
C ALA A 44 15.25 -6.38 7.37
N PRO A 45 15.41 -7.65 7.84
CA PRO A 45 14.49 -8.23 8.83
C PRO A 45 14.37 -7.38 10.10
N GLY A 46 13.13 -7.07 10.49
CA GLY A 46 12.84 -6.24 11.66
C GLY A 46 13.04 -4.74 11.49
N ARG A 47 13.49 -4.28 10.31
CA ARG A 47 13.60 -2.85 10.02
C ARG A 47 12.24 -2.26 9.69
N ASP A 48 11.89 -1.16 10.36
CA ASP A 48 10.68 -0.41 10.06
C ASP A 48 10.78 0.31 8.72
N TRP A 49 9.66 0.58 8.08
CA TRP A 49 9.60 1.14 6.73
C TRP A 49 10.26 2.54 6.62
N ASN A 50 10.12 3.38 7.64
CA ASN A 50 10.72 4.71 7.68
C ASN A 50 12.25 4.64 7.78
N LEU A 51 12.80 3.65 8.48
CA LEU A 51 14.25 3.41 8.53
C LEU A 51 14.78 2.94 7.16
N ALA A 52 13.98 2.16 6.42
CA ALA A 52 14.32 1.80 5.05
C ALA A 52 14.26 3.03 4.11
N THR A 53 13.28 3.93 4.30
CA THR A 53 13.22 5.21 3.59
C THR A 53 14.47 6.07 3.85
N ALA A 54 14.92 6.12 5.11
CA ALA A 54 16.12 6.85 5.49
C ALA A 54 17.38 6.36 4.77
N MET A 55 17.48 5.07 4.45
CA MET A 55 18.60 4.54 3.65
C MET A 55 18.60 5.11 2.22
N VAL A 56 17.43 5.24 1.60
CA VAL A 56 17.33 5.86 0.26
C VAL A 56 17.68 7.35 0.34
N ILE A 57 17.18 8.07 1.35
CA ILE A 57 17.49 9.49 1.59
C ILE A 57 19.02 9.72 1.73
N LYS A 58 19.72 8.80 2.38
CA LYS A 58 21.17 8.85 2.60
C LYS A 58 21.99 8.32 1.42
N GLY A 59 21.34 7.74 0.40
CA GLY A 59 22.05 7.11 -0.73
C GLY A 59 22.65 5.73 -0.42
N GLU A 60 22.26 5.10 0.70
CA GLU A 60 22.66 3.75 1.09
C GLU A 60 21.85 2.67 0.34
N ALA A 61 20.70 3.04 -0.20
CA ALA A 61 19.87 2.23 -1.08
C ALA A 61 19.40 3.04 -2.29
N GLY A 62 19.31 2.41 -3.47
CA GLY A 62 18.90 3.07 -4.70
C GLY A 62 17.40 3.27 -4.86
N MET A 63 16.58 2.46 -4.17
CA MET A 63 15.11 2.53 -4.27
C MET A 63 14.43 1.85 -3.09
N GLN A 64 13.15 2.21 -2.89
CA GLN A 64 12.25 1.55 -1.96
C GLN A 64 10.89 1.32 -2.65
N LEU A 65 10.33 0.12 -2.48
CA LEU A 65 8.94 -0.16 -2.81
C LEU A 65 8.09 0.15 -1.58
N MET A 66 7.31 1.23 -1.63
CA MET A 66 6.50 1.72 -0.50
C MET A 66 5.33 2.55 -1.04
N GLY A 67 4.36 2.84 -0.20
CA GLY A 67 3.29 3.77 -0.55
C GLY A 67 3.76 5.22 -0.57
N ASP A 68 2.92 6.09 -1.11
CA ASP A 68 3.21 7.52 -1.32
C ASP A 68 3.50 8.30 -0.03
N TRP A 69 3.04 7.81 1.14
CA TRP A 69 3.38 8.39 2.45
C TRP A 69 4.87 8.39 2.76
N ALA A 70 5.67 7.50 2.15
CA ALA A 70 7.12 7.55 2.31
C ALA A 70 7.71 8.87 1.81
N LYS A 71 7.06 9.55 0.88
CA LYS A 71 7.44 10.88 0.41
C LYS A 71 7.47 11.91 1.54
N GLY A 72 6.61 11.77 2.55
CA GLY A 72 6.63 12.63 3.74
C GLY A 72 7.98 12.63 4.46
N GLU A 73 8.65 11.47 4.57
CA GLU A 73 9.99 11.36 5.15
C GLU A 73 11.05 12.10 4.30
N PHE A 74 10.96 12.01 2.97
CA PHE A 74 11.84 12.75 2.07
C PHE A 74 11.65 14.26 2.22
N LEU A 75 10.39 14.73 2.26
CA LEU A 75 10.07 16.15 2.43
C LEU A 75 10.55 16.67 3.78
N ALA A 76 10.35 15.91 4.87
CA ALA A 76 10.84 16.25 6.21
C ALA A 76 12.37 16.33 6.27
N ALA A 77 13.07 15.55 5.42
CA ALA A 77 14.53 15.62 5.25
C ALA A 77 14.98 16.71 4.28
N GLY A 78 14.09 17.60 3.83
CA GLY A 78 14.39 18.68 2.90
C GLY A 78 14.67 18.24 1.46
N LYS A 79 14.26 17.02 1.08
CA LYS A 79 14.44 16.49 -0.27
C LYS A 79 13.30 16.92 -1.19
N VAL A 80 13.61 17.24 -2.43
CA VAL A 80 12.68 17.80 -3.42
C VAL A 80 12.33 16.73 -4.46
N PRO A 81 11.03 16.41 -4.66
CA PRO A 81 10.58 15.52 -5.72
C PRO A 81 11.00 16.03 -7.10
N GLY A 82 11.44 15.12 -7.97
CA GLY A 82 11.92 15.44 -9.31
C GLY A 82 13.36 15.97 -9.36
N LYS A 83 13.94 16.38 -8.22
CA LYS A 83 15.34 16.84 -8.12
C LYS A 83 16.20 15.84 -7.35
N ASP A 84 15.81 15.52 -6.12
CA ASP A 84 16.59 14.66 -5.21
C ASP A 84 16.13 13.21 -5.24
N PHE A 85 14.89 12.97 -5.65
CA PHE A 85 14.31 11.63 -5.81
C PHE A 85 13.16 11.67 -6.84
N ALA A 86 12.79 10.50 -7.36
CA ALA A 86 11.67 10.32 -8.26
C ALA A 86 10.65 9.32 -7.68
N CYS A 87 9.36 9.55 -7.98
CA CYS A 87 8.30 8.60 -7.72
C CYS A 87 7.87 7.97 -9.05
N VAL A 88 7.82 6.64 -9.08
CA VAL A 88 7.39 5.89 -10.26
C VAL A 88 6.46 4.76 -9.85
N ALA A 89 5.53 4.39 -10.73
CA ALA A 89 4.71 3.21 -10.51
C ALA A 89 5.59 1.96 -10.38
N ALA A 90 5.24 1.05 -9.48
CA ALA A 90 5.96 -0.22 -9.35
C ALA A 90 5.96 -0.99 -10.69
N PRO A 91 7.02 -1.73 -11.03
CA PRO A 91 7.14 -2.43 -12.30
C PRO A 91 5.92 -3.32 -12.60
N GLY A 92 5.37 -3.21 -13.80
CA GLY A 92 4.21 -3.98 -14.26
C GLY A 92 2.85 -3.48 -13.73
N THR A 93 2.77 -2.32 -13.07
CA THR A 93 1.52 -1.80 -12.49
C THR A 93 0.95 -0.55 -13.17
N ALA A 94 1.52 -0.11 -14.28
CA ALA A 94 1.15 1.14 -14.97
C ALA A 94 -0.35 1.27 -15.36
N LYS A 95 -1.12 0.18 -15.33
CA LYS A 95 -2.57 0.16 -15.61
C LYS A 95 -3.41 -0.27 -14.40
N SER A 96 -2.84 -0.24 -13.20
CA SER A 96 -3.48 -0.71 -11.98
C SER A 96 -3.03 0.13 -10.81
N TYR A 97 -3.89 0.28 -9.81
CA TYR A 97 -3.57 1.02 -8.60
C TYR A 97 -3.98 0.23 -7.35
N THR A 98 -3.09 0.12 -6.39
CA THR A 98 -3.40 -0.46 -5.08
C THR A 98 -3.67 0.68 -4.11
N TYR A 99 -4.86 0.73 -3.53
CA TYR A 99 -5.22 1.79 -2.58
C TYR A 99 -5.19 1.33 -1.13
N ASN A 100 -4.83 2.25 -0.26
CA ASN A 100 -5.04 2.26 1.17
C ASN A 100 -5.70 3.58 1.55
N VAL A 101 -6.71 3.55 2.41
CA VAL A 101 -7.42 4.73 2.90
C VAL A 101 -7.35 4.75 4.43
N ASP A 102 -6.69 5.78 4.98
CA ASP A 102 -6.73 6.00 6.42
C ASP A 102 -8.09 6.58 6.82
N SER A 103 -8.62 6.12 7.93
CA SER A 103 -9.95 6.48 8.38
C SER A 103 -9.95 6.92 9.85
N PHE A 104 -10.80 7.88 10.18
CA PHE A 104 -11.07 8.28 11.55
C PHE A 104 -12.34 7.59 12.03
N ALA A 105 -12.24 6.80 13.10
CA ALA A 105 -13.41 6.18 13.72
C ALA A 105 -14.15 7.20 14.61
N LEU A 106 -15.44 7.37 14.35
CA LEU A 106 -16.31 8.21 15.16
C LEU A 106 -17.17 7.34 16.07
N PHE A 107 -16.98 7.47 17.38
CA PHE A 107 -17.70 6.68 18.36
C PHE A 107 -19.05 7.29 18.71
N LYS A 108 -20.00 6.47 19.16
CA LYS A 108 -21.29 6.94 19.67
C LYS A 108 -21.08 7.68 20.98
N LEU A 109 -21.37 8.97 21.01
CA LEU A 109 -21.28 9.82 22.18
C LEU A 109 -22.67 10.04 22.78
N LYS A 110 -22.76 10.27 24.10
CA LYS A 110 -24.02 10.52 24.81
C LYS A 110 -24.33 12.02 24.91
N ASP A 111 -23.29 12.83 25.14
CA ASP A 111 -23.41 14.28 25.32
C ASP A 111 -23.65 14.98 23.98
N PRO A 112 -24.70 15.82 23.84
CA PRO A 112 -25.00 16.52 22.58
C PRO A 112 -23.93 17.51 22.14
N ALA A 113 -23.24 18.17 23.06
CA ALA A 113 -22.17 19.10 22.73
C ALA A 113 -20.97 18.36 22.14
N ASN A 114 -20.63 17.19 22.71
CA ASN A 114 -19.56 16.34 22.19
C ASN A 114 -19.95 15.70 20.85
N GLN A 115 -21.24 15.36 20.64
CA GLN A 115 -21.72 14.90 19.32
C GLN A 115 -21.55 16.00 18.27
N LYS A 116 -21.90 17.25 18.61
CA LYS A 116 -21.75 18.39 17.70
C LYS A 116 -20.28 18.64 17.39
N ALA A 117 -19.40 18.66 18.39
CA ALA A 117 -17.96 18.82 18.21
C ALA A 117 -17.34 17.71 17.32
N GLN A 118 -17.79 16.46 17.49
CA GLN A 118 -17.37 15.34 16.65
C GLN A 118 -17.79 15.52 15.18
N GLN A 119 -19.02 16.00 14.94
CA GLN A 119 -19.50 16.31 13.59
C GLN A 119 -18.72 17.46 12.95
N ASP A 120 -18.42 18.51 13.72
CA ASP A 120 -17.62 19.63 13.25
C ASP A 120 -16.20 19.22 12.91
N LEU A 121 -15.59 18.34 13.73
CA LEU A 121 -14.29 17.75 13.44
C LEU A 121 -14.32 16.92 12.15
N ALA A 122 -15.34 16.07 11.96
CA ALA A 122 -15.49 15.29 10.74
C ALA A 122 -15.63 16.19 9.50
N ALA A 123 -16.44 17.27 9.60
CA ALA A 123 -16.58 18.24 8.53
C ALA A 123 -15.26 18.97 8.23
N ALA A 124 -14.51 19.34 9.26
CA ALA A 124 -13.20 19.98 9.12
C ALA A 124 -12.19 19.04 8.41
N ILE A 125 -12.11 17.77 8.82
CA ILE A 125 -11.22 16.77 8.19
C ILE A 125 -11.57 16.59 6.71
N MET A 126 -12.84 16.66 6.35
CA MET A 126 -13.29 16.52 4.97
C MET A 126 -13.25 17.82 4.17
N SER A 127 -12.88 18.95 4.78
CA SER A 127 -12.74 20.22 4.07
C SER A 127 -11.60 20.20 3.05
N THR A 128 -11.69 21.02 2.01
CA THR A 128 -10.62 21.16 1.01
C THR A 128 -9.32 21.65 1.62
N ASP A 129 -9.41 22.57 2.57
CA ASP A 129 -8.25 23.18 3.24
C ASP A 129 -7.48 22.13 4.06
N PHE A 130 -8.20 21.34 4.87
CA PHE A 130 -7.58 20.26 5.63
C PHE A 130 -6.96 19.22 4.68
N GLN A 131 -7.70 18.79 3.67
CA GLN A 131 -7.21 17.78 2.73
C GLN A 131 -5.96 18.25 1.98
N GLU A 132 -5.87 19.52 1.63
CA GLU A 132 -4.68 20.09 1.00
C GLU A 132 -3.49 20.06 1.98
N VAL A 133 -3.63 20.72 3.14
CA VAL A 133 -2.53 20.84 4.11
C VAL A 133 -2.07 19.48 4.61
N PHE A 134 -2.99 18.60 4.95
CA PHE A 134 -2.67 17.27 5.47
C PHE A 134 -1.90 16.43 4.45
N ASN A 135 -2.38 16.36 3.19
CA ASN A 135 -1.76 15.51 2.19
C ASN A 135 -0.44 16.08 1.64
N LEU A 136 -0.27 17.40 1.61
CA LEU A 136 1.02 18.02 1.31
C LEU A 136 2.11 17.61 2.33
N ASN A 137 1.75 17.54 3.62
CA ASN A 137 2.69 17.13 4.67
C ASN A 137 2.90 15.60 4.72
N LYS A 138 1.82 14.83 4.61
CA LYS A 138 1.88 13.36 4.64
C LYS A 138 2.55 12.77 3.40
N GLY A 139 2.46 13.44 2.26
CA GLY A 139 2.95 12.93 0.98
C GLY A 139 1.94 12.11 0.18
N SER A 140 0.71 11.96 0.68
CA SER A 140 -0.39 11.21 0.05
C SER A 140 -1.21 12.06 -0.92
N ILE A 141 -2.20 11.45 -1.58
CA ILE A 141 -3.21 12.14 -2.38
C ILE A 141 -4.49 12.37 -1.55
N PRO A 142 -5.26 13.46 -1.80
CA PRO A 142 -6.51 13.69 -1.09
C PRO A 142 -7.56 12.61 -1.37
N VAL A 143 -8.35 12.25 -0.35
CA VAL A 143 -9.50 11.34 -0.52
C VAL A 143 -10.69 12.04 -1.20
N ARG A 144 -10.72 13.36 -1.15
CA ARG A 144 -11.79 14.15 -1.74
C ARG A 144 -11.60 14.25 -3.26
N LEU A 145 -12.52 13.66 -4.01
CA LEU A 145 -12.47 13.69 -5.48
C LEU A 145 -12.70 15.10 -6.01
N GLY A 146 -12.07 15.41 -7.16
CA GLY A 146 -12.26 16.68 -7.86
C GLY A 146 -11.55 17.89 -7.24
N MET A 147 -10.68 17.69 -6.25
CA MET A 147 -9.82 18.76 -5.74
C MET A 147 -8.81 19.19 -6.80
N LYS A 148 -8.51 20.49 -6.84
CA LYS A 148 -7.38 21.02 -7.60
C LYS A 148 -6.08 20.61 -6.91
N LEU A 149 -5.10 20.16 -7.69
CA LEU A 149 -3.80 19.71 -7.20
C LEU A 149 -2.66 20.66 -7.59
N ASP A 150 -2.96 21.95 -7.78
CA ASP A 150 -1.99 22.93 -8.29
C ASP A 150 -0.74 23.03 -7.40
N LYS A 151 -0.93 22.95 -6.07
CA LYS A 151 0.14 22.99 -5.07
C LYS A 151 0.86 21.65 -4.84
N PHE A 152 0.32 20.57 -5.40
CA PHE A 152 0.90 19.23 -5.24
C PHE A 152 2.07 19.02 -6.21
N ASP A 153 2.99 18.17 -5.82
CA ASP A 153 4.22 17.88 -6.54
C ASP A 153 4.05 16.89 -7.71
N ASP A 154 5.15 16.65 -8.43
CA ASP A 154 5.22 15.75 -9.57
C ASP A 154 5.10 14.25 -9.20
N CYS A 155 5.09 13.91 -7.92
CA CYS A 155 4.74 12.57 -7.45
C CYS A 155 3.22 12.41 -7.25
N ALA A 156 2.58 13.39 -6.62
CA ALA A 156 1.17 13.31 -6.25
C ALA A 156 0.23 13.46 -7.46
N LYS A 157 0.54 14.36 -8.40
CA LYS A 157 -0.29 14.59 -9.58
C LYS A 157 -0.46 13.34 -10.46
N PRO A 158 0.62 12.63 -10.88
CA PRO A 158 0.50 11.38 -11.61
C PRO A 158 -0.21 10.29 -10.79
N SER A 159 0.11 10.15 -9.49
CA SER A 159 -0.52 9.17 -8.60
C SER A 159 -2.04 9.34 -8.54
N SER A 160 -2.52 10.59 -8.42
CA SER A 160 -3.95 10.89 -8.44
C SER A 160 -4.60 10.57 -9.79
N ALA A 161 -3.91 10.88 -10.90
CA ALA A 161 -4.39 10.55 -12.25
C ALA A 161 -4.49 9.03 -12.45
N ASP A 162 -3.49 8.27 -12.00
CA ASP A 162 -3.44 6.81 -12.06
C ASP A 162 -4.54 6.17 -11.21
N PHE A 163 -4.82 6.72 -10.02
CA PHE A 163 -5.95 6.30 -9.19
C PHE A 163 -7.27 6.42 -9.95
N VAL A 164 -7.56 7.59 -10.52
CA VAL A 164 -8.80 7.85 -11.26
C VAL A 164 -8.91 6.97 -12.50
N ALA A 165 -7.82 6.83 -13.25
CA ALA A 165 -7.78 5.99 -14.45
C ALA A 165 -8.02 4.51 -14.10
N SER A 166 -7.38 4.01 -13.03
CA SER A 166 -7.56 2.63 -12.56
C SER A 166 -8.97 2.37 -12.03
N ALA A 167 -9.59 3.36 -11.36
CA ALA A 167 -10.97 3.26 -10.92
C ALA A 167 -11.93 3.11 -12.12
N LYS A 168 -11.77 3.94 -13.15
CA LYS A 168 -12.57 3.85 -14.39
C LYS A 168 -12.35 2.55 -15.16
N ALA A 169 -11.12 2.04 -15.17
CA ALA A 169 -10.77 0.79 -15.86
C ALA A 169 -11.13 -0.47 -15.07
N GLY A 170 -11.65 -0.34 -13.84
CA GLY A 170 -11.91 -1.48 -12.96
C GLY A 170 -10.64 -2.17 -12.46
N SER A 171 -9.49 -1.53 -12.53
CA SER A 171 -8.17 -2.07 -12.10
C SER A 171 -7.67 -1.48 -10.79
N LEU A 172 -8.51 -0.72 -10.08
CA LEU A 172 -8.28 -0.30 -8.70
C LEU A 172 -8.49 -1.49 -7.76
N VAL A 173 -7.51 -1.76 -6.90
CA VAL A 173 -7.55 -2.91 -5.97
C VAL A 173 -7.25 -2.49 -4.53
N PRO A 174 -7.95 -3.05 -3.54
CA PRO A 174 -7.71 -2.76 -2.13
C PRO A 174 -6.42 -3.42 -1.65
N SER A 175 -5.63 -2.72 -0.84
CA SER A 175 -4.41 -3.28 -0.29
C SER A 175 -4.70 -4.35 0.76
N ILE A 176 -4.20 -5.57 0.53
CA ILE A 176 -4.27 -6.64 1.54
C ILE A 176 -3.35 -6.35 2.72
N ALA A 177 -2.28 -5.62 2.51
CA ALA A 177 -1.31 -5.35 3.57
C ALA A 177 -1.76 -4.27 4.58
N HIS A 178 -2.90 -3.60 4.31
CA HIS A 178 -3.40 -2.47 5.11
C HIS A 178 -4.87 -2.62 5.52
N GLY A 179 -5.36 -3.85 5.66
CA GLY A 179 -6.72 -4.13 6.13
C GLY A 179 -7.83 -3.76 5.15
N MET A 180 -7.53 -3.55 3.86
CA MET A 180 -8.52 -3.06 2.89
C MET A 180 -9.27 -4.17 2.14
N SER A 181 -8.75 -5.41 2.13
CA SER A 181 -9.26 -6.45 1.22
C SER A 181 -9.94 -7.64 1.91
N VAL A 182 -9.48 -8.03 3.08
CA VAL A 182 -9.94 -9.24 3.79
C VAL A 182 -10.03 -8.99 5.28
N PRO A 183 -10.78 -9.83 6.06
CA PRO A 183 -10.79 -9.70 7.52
C PRO A 183 -9.41 -9.78 8.14
N SER A 184 -9.19 -9.08 9.26
CA SER A 184 -7.89 -8.94 9.93
C SER A 184 -7.24 -10.28 10.29
N ALA A 185 -8.02 -11.29 10.67
CA ALA A 185 -7.49 -12.63 10.97
C ALA A 185 -6.89 -13.30 9.72
N VAL A 186 -7.55 -13.18 8.56
CA VAL A 186 -7.05 -13.69 7.27
C VAL A 186 -5.81 -12.92 6.84
N GLU A 187 -5.85 -11.59 6.93
CA GLU A 187 -4.71 -10.73 6.61
C GLU A 187 -3.49 -11.11 7.43
N GLY A 188 -3.63 -11.23 8.76
CA GLY A 188 -2.57 -11.65 9.66
C GLY A 188 -1.98 -13.00 9.27
N ALA A 189 -2.83 -14.01 9.07
CA ALA A 189 -2.40 -15.34 8.67
C ALA A 189 -1.65 -15.34 7.31
N MET A 190 -2.11 -14.56 6.34
CA MET A 190 -1.41 -14.44 5.04
C MET A 190 -0.08 -13.70 5.16
N LYS A 191 -0.01 -12.64 5.96
CA LYS A 191 1.24 -11.93 6.27
C LYS A 191 2.27 -12.84 6.94
N ASP A 192 1.83 -13.70 7.86
CA ASP A 192 2.70 -14.68 8.53
C ASP A 192 3.30 -15.66 7.52
N VAL A 193 2.51 -16.17 6.59
CA VAL A 193 3.01 -17.05 5.52
C VAL A 193 4.06 -16.33 4.65
N VAL A 194 3.78 -15.09 4.25
CA VAL A 194 4.71 -14.29 3.44
C VAL A 194 6.01 -14.02 4.21
N SER A 195 5.92 -13.69 5.50
CA SER A 195 7.07 -13.45 6.36
C SER A 195 7.90 -14.72 6.57
N GLN A 196 7.26 -15.87 6.79
CA GLN A 196 7.95 -17.17 6.88
C GLN A 196 8.65 -17.48 5.56
N PHE A 197 7.97 -17.31 4.43
CA PHE A 197 8.55 -17.57 3.11
C PHE A 197 9.74 -16.65 2.79
N TRP A 198 9.71 -15.42 3.26
CA TRP A 198 10.84 -14.50 3.14
C TRP A 198 12.03 -14.90 3.99
N ASN A 199 11.81 -15.32 5.23
CA ASN A 199 12.86 -15.56 6.22
C ASN A 199 13.41 -16.98 6.17
N ASP A 200 12.64 -17.97 5.70
CA ASP A 200 13.06 -19.38 5.60
C ASP A 200 13.44 -19.74 4.15
N ASP A 201 14.74 -19.83 3.90
CA ASP A 201 15.26 -20.21 2.59
C ASP A 201 14.94 -21.67 2.18
N LYS A 202 14.60 -22.54 3.15
CA LYS A 202 14.21 -23.93 2.92
C LYS A 202 12.74 -24.07 2.51
N MET A 203 11.92 -23.08 2.80
CA MET A 203 10.51 -23.11 2.43
C MET A 203 10.35 -23.03 0.92
N THR A 204 9.76 -24.04 0.32
CA THR A 204 9.51 -24.09 -1.12
C THR A 204 8.33 -23.24 -1.53
N VAL A 205 8.27 -22.86 -2.80
CA VAL A 205 7.11 -22.10 -3.36
C VAL A 205 5.82 -22.91 -3.19
N ALA A 206 5.85 -24.22 -3.42
CA ALA A 206 4.67 -25.09 -3.25
C ALA A 206 4.16 -25.07 -1.79
N GLN A 207 5.05 -25.17 -0.82
CA GLN A 207 4.69 -25.08 0.60
C GLN A 207 4.09 -23.71 0.95
N ALA A 208 4.64 -22.61 0.41
CA ALA A 208 4.07 -21.29 0.61
C ALA A 208 2.66 -21.18 0.03
N MET A 209 2.43 -21.71 -1.19
CA MET A 209 1.10 -21.71 -1.83
C MET A 209 0.09 -22.53 -1.01
N ASP A 210 0.46 -23.70 -0.49
CA ASP A 210 -0.41 -24.50 0.37
C ASP A 210 -0.75 -23.79 1.67
N LYS A 211 0.22 -23.14 2.30
CA LYS A 211 -0.01 -22.32 3.50
C LYS A 211 -0.90 -21.11 3.23
N LEU A 212 -0.76 -20.44 2.07
CA LEU A 212 -1.63 -19.33 1.68
C LEU A 212 -3.09 -19.78 1.54
N VAL A 213 -3.33 -20.98 0.97
CA VAL A 213 -4.70 -21.55 0.92
C VAL A 213 -5.22 -21.87 2.31
N GLY A 214 -4.36 -22.32 3.23
CA GLY A 214 -4.71 -22.52 4.64
C GLY A 214 -5.10 -21.20 5.32
N ALA A 215 -4.24 -20.17 5.16
CA ALA A 215 -4.46 -18.82 5.71
C ALA A 215 -5.75 -18.18 5.18
N ALA A 216 -6.12 -18.40 3.92
CA ALA A 216 -7.35 -17.89 3.32
C ALA A 216 -8.63 -18.45 3.96
N LYS A 217 -8.55 -19.54 4.73
CA LYS A 217 -9.67 -20.18 5.44
C LYS A 217 -9.76 -19.82 6.92
N THR A 218 -8.87 -18.96 7.40
CA THR A 218 -8.89 -18.47 8.79
C THR A 218 -10.21 -17.74 9.07
N LYS A 219 -10.78 -17.99 10.27
CA LYS A 219 -12.06 -17.40 10.71
C LYS A 219 -11.82 -16.25 11.67
#